data_f3fd654a412539e99457470ff2cf42cf
#
_entry.id   f3fd654a412539e99457470ff2cf42cf
#
_cell.length_a   1.000
_cell.length_b   1.000
_cell.length_c   1.000
_cell.angle_alpha   90.00
_cell.angle_beta   90.00
_cell.angle_gamma   90.00
#
_symmetry.space_group_name_H-M   'P 1'
#
loop_
_entity.id
_entity.type
_entity.pdbx_description
1 polymer ?
#
loop_
_entity_poly.entity_id
_entity_poly.type
_entity_poly.pdbx_seq_one_letter_code
_entity_poly.pdbx_strand_id
1 'polypeptide(L)'
;PEDALCLATALAGFDAPEISNFSRISSWYLLNSTILTQYYLKEALRLFNSGVADPNLYEANKLLDWLRDKGKSTVTLLEIYQYGPTSIRDAKKARQLMAILIDHGFALSLYGGAEFDGQHRKEAFEVRV
;
A
#
# COMPACT_ATOMS: atom_id res chain seq x y z
N PRO A 1 -16.87 -20.40 0.41
CA PRO A 1 -17.97 -21.17 -0.21
C PRO A 1 -19.20 -20.32 -0.49
N GLU A 2 -19.55 -19.33 0.36
CA GLU A 2 -20.73 -18.47 0.15
C GLU A 2 -20.63 -17.65 -1.14
N ASP A 3 -19.47 -17.09 -1.44
CA ASP A 3 -19.25 -16.28 -2.64
C ASP A 3 -19.40 -17.09 -3.94
N ALA A 4 -18.93 -18.35 -3.93
CA ALA A 4 -19.11 -19.24 -5.10
C ALA A 4 -20.58 -19.63 -5.29
N LEU A 5 -21.34 -19.78 -4.20
CA LEU A 5 -22.76 -20.08 -4.26
C LEU A 5 -23.55 -18.87 -4.77
N CYS A 6 -23.25 -17.66 -4.29
CA CYS A 6 -23.85 -16.43 -4.78
C CYS A 6 -23.58 -16.22 -6.27
N LEU A 7 -22.35 -16.45 -6.71
CA LEU A 7 -21.97 -16.32 -8.11
C LEU A 7 -22.68 -17.39 -8.99
N ALA A 8 -22.77 -18.64 -8.52
CA ALA A 8 -23.50 -19.70 -9.20
C ALA A 8 -24.97 -19.38 -9.38
N THR A 9 -25.61 -18.79 -8.34
CA THR A 9 -27.01 -18.35 -8.38
C THR A 9 -27.19 -17.22 -9.40
N ALA A 10 -26.29 -16.25 -9.42
CA ALA A 10 -26.32 -15.15 -10.40
C ALA A 10 -26.15 -15.66 -11.84
N LEU A 11 -25.17 -16.56 -12.10
CA LEU A 11 -24.93 -17.13 -13.42
C LEU A 11 -26.12 -17.96 -13.91
N ALA A 12 -26.75 -18.76 -13.02
CA ALA A 12 -27.95 -19.51 -13.34
C ALA A 12 -29.14 -18.59 -13.66
N GLY A 13 -29.23 -17.42 -13.01
CA GLY A 13 -30.27 -16.42 -13.25
C GLY A 13 -30.17 -15.73 -14.61
N PHE A 14 -28.96 -15.58 -15.16
CA PHE A 14 -28.78 -15.03 -16.51
C PHE A 14 -29.28 -15.95 -17.64
N ASP A 15 -29.17 -17.27 -17.44
CA ASP A 15 -29.55 -18.26 -18.47
C ASP A 15 -31.02 -18.68 -18.37
N ALA A 16 -31.71 -18.40 -17.25
CA ALA A 16 -33.10 -18.78 -17.02
C ALA A 16 -33.97 -17.55 -16.72
N PRO A 17 -34.56 -16.91 -17.76
CA PRO A 17 -35.40 -15.72 -17.59
C PRO A 17 -36.74 -15.98 -16.87
N GLU A 18 -37.14 -17.21 -16.65
CA GLU A 18 -38.35 -17.56 -15.87
C GLU A 18 -37.97 -17.97 -14.45
N ILE A 19 -38.31 -17.08 -13.50
CA ILE A 19 -37.95 -17.15 -12.07
C ILE A 19 -38.64 -18.33 -11.33
N SER A 20 -39.51 -19.10 -11.95
CA SER A 20 -40.38 -20.07 -11.28
C SER A 20 -39.77 -21.42 -10.91
N ASN A 21 -38.50 -21.71 -11.29
CA ASN A 21 -37.89 -23.03 -11.10
C ASN A 21 -36.46 -23.03 -10.50
N PHE A 22 -36.15 -22.09 -9.59
CA PHE A 22 -34.88 -22.03 -8.86
C PHE A 22 -34.73 -23.11 -7.77
N SER A 23 -35.29 -24.27 -7.92
CA SER A 23 -35.17 -25.33 -6.91
C SER A 23 -33.86 -26.15 -7.02
N ARG A 24 -33.10 -26.04 -8.10
CA ARG A 24 -31.86 -26.80 -8.31
C ARG A 24 -30.85 -26.02 -9.17
N ILE A 25 -29.76 -25.57 -8.56
CA ILE A 25 -28.62 -25.03 -9.31
C ILE A 25 -27.85 -26.21 -9.93
N SER A 26 -27.65 -26.19 -11.25
CA SER A 26 -26.89 -27.22 -11.95
C SER A 26 -25.44 -27.28 -11.45
N SER A 27 -24.89 -28.48 -11.32
CA SER A 27 -23.48 -28.69 -10.97
C SER A 27 -22.49 -27.96 -11.89
N TRP A 28 -22.88 -27.71 -13.14
CA TRP A 28 -22.09 -26.94 -14.10
C TRP A 28 -21.91 -25.48 -13.65
N TYR A 29 -22.95 -24.80 -13.16
CA TYR A 29 -22.85 -23.43 -12.64
C TYR A 29 -22.01 -23.38 -11.37
N LEU A 30 -22.14 -24.38 -10.49
CA LEU A 30 -21.33 -24.48 -9.28
C LEU A 30 -19.85 -24.67 -9.61
N LEU A 31 -19.54 -25.55 -10.58
CA LEU A 31 -18.16 -25.79 -11.01
C LEU A 31 -17.54 -24.51 -11.59
N ASN A 32 -18.21 -23.85 -12.53
CA ASN A 32 -17.69 -22.63 -13.15
C ASN A 32 -17.56 -21.48 -12.17
N SER A 33 -18.51 -21.30 -11.25
CA SER A 33 -18.42 -20.26 -10.21
C SER A 33 -17.26 -20.52 -9.25
N THR A 34 -17.00 -21.80 -8.92
CA THR A 34 -15.87 -22.17 -8.07
C THR A 34 -14.53 -21.86 -8.76
N ILE A 35 -14.40 -22.20 -10.05
CA ILE A 35 -13.20 -21.88 -10.84
C ILE A 35 -12.97 -20.37 -10.90
N LEU A 36 -14.02 -19.60 -11.17
CA LEU A 36 -13.95 -18.15 -11.26
C LEU A 36 -13.60 -17.51 -9.91
N THR A 37 -14.21 -17.97 -8.82
CA THR A 37 -13.91 -17.53 -7.45
C THR A 37 -12.45 -17.83 -7.09
N GLN A 38 -11.94 -19.02 -7.42
CA GLN A 38 -10.54 -19.37 -7.19
C GLN A 38 -9.56 -18.49 -7.98
N TYR A 39 -9.92 -18.13 -9.21
CA TYR A 39 -9.11 -17.22 -10.03
C TYR A 39 -9.02 -15.85 -9.38
N TYR A 40 -10.15 -15.24 -9.00
CA TYR A 40 -10.16 -13.92 -8.34
C TYR A 40 -9.47 -13.95 -6.98
N LEU A 41 -9.61 -15.02 -6.21
CA LEU A 41 -8.93 -15.16 -4.93
C LEU A 41 -7.40 -15.24 -5.11
N LYS A 42 -6.92 -16.00 -6.09
CA LYS A 42 -5.48 -16.06 -6.41
C LYS A 42 -4.95 -14.70 -6.87
N GLU A 43 -5.71 -13.99 -7.69
CA GLU A 43 -5.32 -12.67 -8.17
C GLU A 43 -5.31 -11.63 -7.03
N ALA A 44 -6.31 -11.66 -6.15
CA ALA A 44 -6.35 -10.82 -4.95
C ALA A 44 -5.16 -11.08 -4.03
N LEU A 45 -4.82 -12.36 -3.78
CA LEU A 45 -3.63 -12.73 -3.01
C LEU A 45 -2.33 -12.29 -3.69
N ARG A 46 -2.24 -12.40 -5.01
CA ARG A 46 -1.08 -11.92 -5.78
C ARG A 46 -0.90 -10.42 -5.61
N LEU A 47 -1.98 -9.63 -5.75
CA LEU A 47 -1.95 -8.18 -5.57
C LEU A 47 -1.63 -7.80 -4.11
N PHE A 48 -2.26 -8.46 -3.16
CA PHE A 48 -1.97 -8.25 -1.75
C PHE A 48 -0.49 -8.51 -1.43
N ASN A 49 0.06 -9.64 -1.86
CA ASN A 49 1.46 -9.99 -1.63
C ASN A 49 2.42 -9.07 -2.40
N SER A 50 2.06 -8.56 -3.57
CA SER A 50 2.88 -7.59 -4.30
C SER A 50 2.95 -6.23 -3.60
N GLY A 51 1.87 -5.83 -2.91
CA GLY A 51 1.85 -4.60 -2.10
C GLY A 51 2.61 -4.70 -0.77
N VAL A 52 2.69 -5.92 -0.20
CA VAL A 52 3.44 -6.20 1.05
C VAL A 52 4.91 -6.54 0.77
N ALA A 53 5.27 -6.83 -0.48
CA ALA A 53 6.55 -7.43 -0.83
C ALA A 53 7.74 -6.45 -0.87
N ASP A 54 7.54 -5.15 -0.74
CA ASP A 54 8.66 -4.22 -0.61
C ASP A 54 8.81 -3.76 0.85
N PRO A 55 9.81 -4.31 1.57
CA PRO A 55 10.07 -3.90 2.95
C PRO A 55 10.40 -2.40 3.06
N ASN A 56 10.85 -1.77 1.98
CA ASN A 56 11.14 -0.34 1.96
C ASN A 56 9.86 0.49 1.98
N LEU A 57 8.77 0.04 1.34
CA LEU A 57 7.46 0.72 1.41
C LEU A 57 6.89 0.70 2.84
N TYR A 58 7.02 -0.42 3.54
CA TYR A 58 6.59 -0.52 4.92
C TYR A 58 7.40 0.41 5.84
N GLU A 59 8.71 0.47 5.64
CA GLU A 59 9.57 1.37 6.40
C GLU A 59 9.38 2.84 6.02
N ALA A 60 9.11 3.14 4.74
CA ALA A 60 8.76 4.49 4.29
C ALA A 60 7.45 4.96 4.95
N ASN A 61 6.47 4.07 5.11
CA ASN A 61 5.23 4.39 5.82
C ASN A 61 5.48 4.70 7.30
N LYS A 62 6.32 3.92 7.98
CA LYS A 62 6.74 4.23 9.36
C LYS A 62 7.47 5.57 9.48
N LEU A 63 8.30 5.89 8.49
CA LEU A 63 8.96 7.20 8.43
C LEU A 63 7.94 8.32 8.23
N LEU A 64 6.96 8.12 7.37
CA LEU A 64 5.88 9.08 7.12
C LEU A 64 5.06 9.34 8.39
N ASP A 65 4.68 8.30 9.13
CA ASP A 65 3.95 8.43 10.39
C ASP A 65 4.78 9.21 11.42
N TRP A 66 6.08 8.91 11.53
CA TRP A 66 6.97 9.65 12.41
C TRP A 66 7.09 11.15 12.01
N LEU A 67 7.15 11.45 10.71
CA LEU A 67 7.16 12.83 10.20
C LEU A 67 5.87 13.58 10.56
N ARG A 68 4.72 12.90 10.46
CA ARG A 68 3.40 13.43 10.87
C ARG A 68 3.36 13.74 12.35
N ASP A 69 3.81 12.80 13.18
CA ASP A 69 3.84 12.97 14.64
C ASP A 69 4.72 14.14 15.06
N LYS A 70 5.80 14.40 14.32
CA LYS A 70 6.67 15.55 14.57
C LYS A 70 6.04 16.90 14.21
N GLY A 71 5.09 16.92 13.28
CA GLY A 71 4.39 18.14 12.84
C GLY A 71 5.30 19.23 12.25
N LYS A 72 6.50 18.88 11.80
CA LYS A 72 7.45 19.81 11.19
C LYS A 72 7.27 19.84 9.68
N SER A 73 7.22 21.04 9.11
CA SER A 73 7.18 21.22 7.65
C SER A 73 8.53 20.95 6.97
N THR A 74 9.63 21.00 7.72
CA THR A 74 10.98 20.80 7.20
C THR A 74 11.76 19.84 8.08
N VAL A 75 12.45 18.88 7.46
CA VAL A 75 13.28 17.88 8.13
C VAL A 75 14.60 17.74 7.41
N THR A 76 15.69 17.51 8.14
CA THR A 76 17.00 17.21 7.56
C THR A 76 17.27 15.70 7.57
N LEU A 77 18.12 15.24 6.63
CA LEU A 77 18.51 13.84 6.59
C LEU A 77 19.15 13.40 7.93
N LEU A 78 19.96 14.27 8.53
CA LEU A 78 20.59 14.03 9.84
C LEU A 78 19.53 13.76 10.93
N GLU A 79 18.50 14.58 11.00
CA GLU A 79 17.40 14.43 11.96
C GLU A 79 16.69 13.08 11.80
N ILE A 80 16.48 12.63 10.56
CA ILE A 80 15.82 11.36 10.27
C ILE A 80 16.61 10.17 10.82
N TYR A 81 17.91 10.07 10.56
CA TYR A 81 18.67 8.90 11.01
C TYR A 81 19.11 8.98 12.48
N GLN A 82 19.15 10.18 13.09
CA GLN A 82 19.44 10.33 14.51
C GLN A 82 18.22 10.13 15.42
N TYR A 83 17.09 10.71 15.04
CA TYR A 83 15.89 10.77 15.87
C TYR A 83 14.69 10.02 15.29
N GLY A 84 14.80 9.51 14.07
CA GLY A 84 13.77 8.75 13.40
C GLY A 84 13.56 7.35 13.96
N PRO A 85 12.70 6.55 13.31
CA PRO A 85 12.44 5.18 13.72
C PRO A 85 13.72 4.35 13.85
N THR A 86 13.75 3.44 14.83
CA THR A 86 14.95 2.63 15.15
C THR A 86 15.44 1.77 13.98
N SER A 87 14.58 1.48 13.02
CA SER A 87 14.95 0.75 11.78
C SER A 87 15.74 1.61 10.78
N ILE A 88 15.80 2.94 10.98
CA ILE A 88 16.40 3.90 10.05
C ILE A 88 17.57 4.60 10.75
N ARG A 89 18.67 3.86 10.98
CA ARG A 89 19.88 4.39 11.65
C ARG A 89 21.03 4.65 10.69
N ASP A 90 20.82 4.44 9.39
CA ASP A 90 21.80 4.65 8.34
C ASP A 90 21.36 5.74 7.38
N ALA A 91 22.27 6.66 7.05
CA ALA A 91 22.00 7.77 6.13
C ALA A 91 21.65 7.28 4.72
N LYS A 92 22.23 6.16 4.27
CA LYS A 92 21.89 5.57 2.98
C LYS A 92 20.45 5.10 2.93
N LYS A 93 20.02 4.40 3.98
CA LYS A 93 18.64 3.91 4.10
C LYS A 93 17.65 5.06 4.24
N ALA A 94 17.97 6.06 5.07
CA ALA A 94 17.14 7.26 5.22
C ALA A 94 16.95 7.97 3.86
N ARG A 95 18.01 8.09 3.05
CA ARG A 95 17.94 8.69 1.72
C ARG A 95 17.07 7.88 0.76
N GLN A 96 17.15 6.55 0.79
CA GLN A 96 16.31 5.66 -0.03
C GLN A 96 14.82 5.81 0.33
N LEU A 97 14.49 5.83 1.63
CA LEU A 97 13.11 5.98 2.08
C LEU A 97 12.55 7.36 1.78
N MET A 98 13.36 8.42 1.92
CA MET A 98 12.96 9.77 1.51
C MET A 98 12.73 9.88 0.01
N ALA A 99 13.52 9.19 -0.83
CA ALA A 99 13.27 9.13 -2.26
C ALA A 99 11.90 8.51 -2.58
N ILE A 100 11.52 7.43 -1.90
CA ILE A 100 10.19 6.83 -2.02
C ILE A 100 9.10 7.84 -1.64
N LEU A 101 9.26 8.56 -0.52
CA LEU A 101 8.27 9.56 -0.11
C LEU A 101 8.17 10.74 -1.08
N ILE A 102 9.27 11.11 -1.72
CA ILE A 102 9.30 12.15 -2.77
C ILE A 102 8.58 11.65 -4.02
N ASP A 103 8.84 10.43 -4.47
CA ASP A 103 8.18 9.83 -5.64
C ASP A 103 6.67 9.71 -5.46
N HIS A 104 6.22 9.47 -4.22
CA HIS A 104 4.80 9.45 -3.85
C HIS A 104 4.21 10.83 -3.52
N GLY A 105 5.00 11.91 -3.57
CA GLY A 105 4.53 13.28 -3.37
C GLY A 105 4.34 13.73 -1.92
N PHE A 106 4.77 12.92 -0.94
CA PHE A 106 4.70 13.25 0.49
C PHE A 106 5.84 14.14 0.98
N ALA A 107 6.89 14.30 0.18
CA ALA A 107 8.02 15.17 0.50
C ALA A 107 8.61 15.82 -0.75
N LEU A 108 9.32 16.92 -0.58
CA LEU A 108 10.10 17.57 -1.63
C LEU A 108 11.53 17.81 -1.15
N SER A 109 12.50 17.63 -2.04
CA SER A 109 13.90 17.99 -1.76
C SER A 109 14.09 19.50 -1.81
N LEU A 110 14.70 20.07 -0.76
CA LEU A 110 15.03 21.49 -0.70
C LEU A 110 16.43 21.71 -1.25
N TYR A 111 16.52 22.30 -2.44
CA TYR A 111 17.79 22.56 -3.13
C TYR A 111 18.73 23.52 -2.38
N GLY A 112 18.23 24.31 -1.45
CA GLY A 112 19.01 25.21 -0.61
C GLY A 112 19.47 24.61 0.71
N GLY A 113 19.04 23.40 1.04
CA GLY A 113 19.21 22.83 2.37
C GLY A 113 18.39 23.54 3.44
N ALA A 114 18.64 23.23 4.72
CA ALA A 114 17.99 23.88 5.86
C ALA A 114 18.95 23.96 7.06
N GLU A 115 18.69 24.90 7.96
CA GLU A 115 19.40 24.96 9.24
C GLU A 115 18.83 23.93 10.22
N PHE A 116 19.74 23.17 10.82
CA PHE A 116 19.42 22.26 11.89
C PHE A 116 20.51 22.34 12.96
N ASP A 117 20.10 22.58 14.22
CA ASP A 117 20.99 22.70 15.37
C ASP A 117 22.10 23.75 15.15
N GLY A 118 21.75 24.91 14.57
CA GLY A 118 22.66 26.01 14.29
C GLY A 118 23.67 25.74 13.15
N GLN A 119 23.49 24.66 12.41
CA GLN A 119 24.33 24.30 11.27
C GLN A 119 23.52 24.13 9.99
N HIS A 120 24.02 24.70 8.91
CA HIS A 120 23.42 24.53 7.58
C HIS A 120 23.64 23.10 7.07
N ARG A 121 22.55 22.41 6.75
CA ARG A 121 22.55 21.04 6.20
C ARG A 121 22.09 21.05 4.74
N LYS A 122 22.90 20.46 3.86
CA LYS A 122 22.61 20.42 2.42
C LYS A 122 21.42 19.53 2.06
N GLU A 123 21.22 18.43 2.79
CA GLU A 123 20.12 17.48 2.54
C GLU A 123 18.98 17.77 3.50
N ALA A 124 18.01 18.52 3.01
CA ALA A 124 16.80 18.87 3.72
C ALA A 124 15.57 18.62 2.83
N PHE A 125 14.44 18.35 3.45
CA PHE A 125 13.21 17.99 2.77
C PHE A 125 12.04 18.77 3.37
N GLU A 126 11.16 19.26 2.51
CA GLU A 126 9.85 19.79 2.89
C GLU A 126 8.86 18.64 2.95
N VAL A 127 8.15 18.49 4.06
CA VAL A 127 7.15 17.43 4.28
C VAL A 127 5.78 17.99 3.96
N ARG A 128 5.05 17.29 3.09
CA ARG A 128 3.68 17.61 2.65
C ARG A 128 2.72 16.56 3.20
N VAL A 129 2.24 16.76 4.41
CA VAL A 129 1.37 15.79 5.10
C VAL A 129 0.11 16.47 5.60
#